data_7862e10fea88a09286ec17b92cebf616
#
_entry.id   7862e10fea88a09286ec17b92cebf616
#
_cell.length_a   1.000
_cell.length_b   1.000
_cell.length_c   1.000
_cell.angle_alpha   90.00
_cell.angle_beta   90.00
_cell.angle_gamma   90.00
#
_symmetry.space_group_name_H-M   'P 1'
#
loop_
_entity.id
_entity.type
_entity.pdbx_description
1 polymer ?
#
loop_
_entity_poly.entity_id
_entity_poly.type
_entity_poly.pdbx_seq_one_letter_code
_entity_poly.pdbx_strand_id
1 'polypeptide(L)'
;MSKDKIEQAIKMILKNMLVHMMYMVEHDDTGSINFIFISNDRIDEDMIVDLENALCRKFKCEINLISMYDFDIPDRIDIMKRAELVYCESKVIKQIFEIELNTAYKTMMDERKRFMERKSECATYYIQ
;
A
#
# COMPACT_ATOMS: atom_id res chain seq x y z
N MET A 1 17.51 -4.33 -8.62
CA MET A 1 18.25 -3.05 -8.39
C MET A 1 19.13 -3.22 -7.16
N SER A 2 20.30 -2.60 -7.12
CA SER A 2 21.20 -2.72 -5.97
C SER A 2 20.64 -1.98 -4.75
N LYS A 3 21.06 -2.41 -3.56
CA LYS A 3 20.64 -1.79 -2.31
C LYS A 3 20.95 -0.29 -2.25
N ASP A 4 22.10 0.11 -2.76
CA ASP A 4 22.51 1.53 -2.79
C ASP A 4 21.59 2.35 -3.68
N LYS A 5 21.20 1.83 -4.83
CA LYS A 5 20.26 2.49 -5.75
C LYS A 5 18.87 2.60 -5.13
N ILE A 6 18.43 1.57 -4.42
CA ILE A 6 17.15 1.58 -3.70
C ILE A 6 17.16 2.69 -2.63
N GLU A 7 18.22 2.79 -1.85
CA GLU A 7 18.37 3.86 -0.85
C GLU A 7 18.35 5.25 -1.47
N GLN A 8 19.02 5.43 -2.61
CA GLN A 8 19.01 6.69 -3.34
C GLN A 8 17.61 7.03 -3.86
N ALA A 9 16.89 6.04 -4.37
CA ALA A 9 15.50 6.22 -4.82
C ALA A 9 14.60 6.64 -3.67
N ILE A 10 14.71 6.00 -2.52
CA ILE A 10 13.95 6.34 -1.32
C ILE A 10 14.24 7.78 -0.89
N LYS A 11 15.50 8.17 -0.83
CA LYS A 11 15.89 9.54 -0.48
C LYS A 11 15.29 10.57 -1.44
N MET A 12 15.29 10.27 -2.72
CA MET A 12 14.71 11.15 -3.74
C MET A 12 13.20 11.29 -3.55
N ILE A 13 12.50 10.20 -3.24
CA ILE A 13 11.07 10.21 -2.96
C ILE A 13 10.78 11.07 -1.72
N LEU A 14 11.50 10.84 -0.63
CA LEU A 14 11.30 11.55 0.64
C LEU A 14 11.61 13.04 0.53
N LYS A 15 12.51 13.42 -0.37
CA LYS A 15 12.82 14.83 -0.62
C LYS A 15 11.70 15.56 -1.33
N ASN A 16 10.90 14.86 -2.13
CA ASN A 16 9.87 15.46 -2.98
C ASN A 16 8.44 15.23 -2.48
N MET A 17 8.23 14.31 -1.53
CA MET A 17 6.92 13.97 -1.02
C MET A 17 6.96 13.82 0.49
N LEU A 18 5.87 14.20 1.16
CA LEU A 18 5.69 13.90 2.58
C LEU A 18 5.16 12.47 2.72
N VAL A 19 6.01 11.58 3.22
CA VAL A 19 5.69 10.16 3.39
C VAL A 19 5.92 9.75 4.84
N HIS A 20 4.96 9.06 5.43
CA HIS A 20 5.06 8.55 6.81
C HIS A 20 5.61 7.13 6.85
N MET A 21 5.23 6.31 5.89
CA MET A 21 5.71 4.93 5.74
C MET A 21 5.77 4.57 4.26
N MET A 22 6.63 3.64 3.92
CA MET A 22 6.73 3.15 2.55
C MET A 22 7.15 1.69 2.52
N TYR A 23 6.41 0.90 1.74
CA TYR A 23 6.70 -0.49 1.43
C TYR A 23 7.24 -0.61 0.01
N MET A 24 7.99 -1.67 -0.24
CA MET A 24 8.55 -1.94 -1.56
C MET A 24 8.21 -3.36 -1.99
N VAL A 25 7.81 -3.49 -3.25
CA VAL A 25 7.65 -4.78 -3.92
C VAL A 25 8.52 -4.77 -5.16
N GLU A 26 9.46 -5.68 -5.24
CA GLU A 26 10.36 -5.84 -6.38
C GLU A 26 9.90 -7.04 -7.21
N HIS A 27 9.70 -6.83 -8.52
CA HIS A 27 9.30 -7.87 -9.45
C HIS A 27 10.53 -8.39 -10.18
N ASP A 28 10.97 -9.60 -9.87
CA ASP A 28 12.17 -10.21 -10.44
C ASP A 28 12.05 -10.45 -11.94
N ASP A 29 10.83 -10.75 -12.43
CA ASP A 29 10.57 -11.07 -13.83
C ASP A 29 10.83 -9.88 -14.75
N THR A 30 10.41 -8.69 -14.35
CA THR A 30 10.46 -7.48 -15.16
C THR A 30 11.53 -6.50 -14.67
N GLY A 31 12.07 -6.71 -13.46
CA GLY A 31 12.96 -5.76 -12.80
C GLY A 31 12.26 -4.49 -12.33
N SER A 32 10.93 -4.44 -12.40
CA SER A 32 10.17 -3.28 -11.94
C SER A 32 10.08 -3.24 -10.42
N ILE A 33 9.95 -2.03 -9.88
CA ILE A 33 9.85 -1.81 -8.44
C ILE A 33 8.62 -0.96 -8.17
N ASN A 34 7.78 -1.42 -7.25
CA ASN A 34 6.65 -0.65 -6.74
C ASN A 34 6.96 -0.14 -5.35
N PHE A 35 6.93 1.17 -5.17
CA PHE A 35 6.96 1.79 -3.85
C PHE A 35 5.54 2.16 -3.47
N ILE A 36 5.05 1.59 -2.36
CA ILE A 36 3.71 1.82 -1.86
C ILE A 36 3.83 2.71 -0.62
N PHE A 37 3.38 3.95 -0.74
CA PHE A 37 3.57 4.94 0.30
C PHE A 37 2.29 5.21 1.08
N ILE A 38 2.46 5.62 2.33
CA ILE A 38 1.40 6.09 3.20
C ILE A 38 1.68 7.56 3.52
N SER A 39 0.75 8.42 3.13
CA SER A 39 0.79 9.85 3.42
C SER A 39 -0.59 10.32 3.84
N ASN A 40 -0.66 11.17 4.86
CA ASN A 40 -1.91 11.78 5.29
C ASN A 40 -2.26 13.02 4.45
N ASP A 41 -1.28 13.53 3.69
CA ASP A 41 -1.49 14.69 2.84
C ASP A 41 -1.98 14.25 1.46
N ARG A 42 -2.84 15.08 0.87
CA ARG A 42 -3.28 14.88 -0.49
C ARG A 42 -2.13 15.25 -1.43
N ILE A 43 -1.61 14.27 -2.16
CA ILE A 43 -0.50 14.47 -3.09
C ILE A 43 -1.06 14.63 -4.50
N ASP A 44 -0.55 15.63 -5.23
CA ASP A 44 -0.92 15.88 -6.61
C ASP A 44 -0.46 14.71 -7.50
N GLU A 45 -1.39 14.15 -8.27
CA GLU A 45 -1.10 13.05 -9.20
C GLU A 45 -0.05 13.42 -10.24
N ASP A 46 -0.07 14.66 -10.73
CA ASP A 46 0.92 15.15 -11.70
C ASP A 46 2.32 15.14 -11.12
N MET A 47 2.45 15.51 -9.84
CA MET A 47 3.73 15.46 -9.12
C MET A 47 4.23 14.02 -8.97
N ILE A 48 3.33 13.08 -8.70
CA ILE A 48 3.68 11.65 -8.60
C ILE A 48 4.19 11.15 -9.95
N VAL A 49 3.50 11.45 -11.04
CA VAL A 49 3.90 11.03 -12.39
C VAL A 49 5.26 11.63 -12.76
N ASP A 50 5.48 12.90 -12.48
CA ASP A 50 6.77 13.56 -12.74
C ASP A 50 7.90 12.91 -11.95
N LEU A 51 7.67 12.57 -10.69
CA LEU A 51 8.65 11.92 -9.85
C LEU A 51 8.93 10.48 -10.32
N GLU A 52 7.89 9.72 -10.70
CA GLU A 52 8.06 8.39 -11.29
C GLU A 52 8.93 8.45 -12.54
N ASN A 53 8.65 9.38 -13.44
CA ASN A 53 9.41 9.55 -14.67
C ASN A 53 10.87 9.91 -14.38
N ALA A 54 11.11 10.78 -13.41
CA ALA A 54 12.47 11.15 -12.99
C ALA A 54 13.23 9.96 -12.42
N LEU A 55 12.57 9.14 -11.59
CA LEU A 55 13.15 7.92 -11.00
C LEU A 55 13.48 6.89 -12.07
N CYS A 56 12.54 6.65 -13.02
CA CYS A 56 12.75 5.70 -14.11
C CYS A 56 13.94 6.09 -14.98
N ARG A 57 14.08 7.37 -15.29
CA ARG A 57 15.21 7.88 -16.08
C ARG A 57 16.53 7.76 -15.34
N LYS A 58 16.55 8.10 -14.04
CA LYS A 58 17.77 8.08 -13.26
C LYS A 58 18.29 6.65 -13.03
N PHE A 59 17.40 5.72 -12.69
CA PHE A 59 17.79 4.36 -12.31
C PHE A 59 17.65 3.35 -13.46
N LYS A 60 17.13 3.77 -14.60
CA LYS A 60 16.95 2.94 -15.81
C LYS A 60 16.17 1.66 -15.55
N CYS A 61 15.13 1.76 -14.71
CA CYS A 61 14.20 0.67 -14.50
C CYS A 61 12.80 1.24 -14.25
N GLU A 62 11.78 0.42 -14.39
CA GLU A 62 10.41 0.82 -14.14
C GLU A 62 10.19 0.96 -12.64
N ILE A 63 9.87 2.16 -12.19
CA ILE A 63 9.56 2.47 -10.79
C ILE A 63 8.18 3.10 -10.73
N ASN A 64 7.31 2.51 -9.92
CA ASN A 64 5.95 2.99 -9.71
C ASN A 64 5.78 3.48 -8.29
N LEU A 65 5.10 4.61 -8.13
CA LEU A 65 4.74 5.18 -6.82
C LEU A 65 3.22 5.05 -6.66
N ILE A 66 2.80 4.25 -5.69
CA ILE A 66 1.39 3.92 -5.50
C ILE A 66 1.00 4.25 -4.07
N SER A 67 -0.13 4.95 -3.89
CA SER A 67 -0.66 5.20 -2.56
C SER A 67 -1.24 3.93 -1.96
N MET A 68 -0.93 3.66 -0.68
CA MET A 68 -1.54 2.55 0.05
C MET A 68 -3.07 2.64 0.03
N TYR A 69 -3.61 3.85 0.04
CA TYR A 69 -5.06 4.08 0.07
C TYR A 69 -5.76 3.85 -1.28
N ASP A 70 -5.00 3.62 -2.35
CA ASP A 70 -5.56 3.19 -3.64
C ASP A 70 -5.93 1.71 -3.65
N PHE A 71 -5.43 0.95 -2.69
CA PHE A 71 -5.79 -0.46 -2.51
C PHE A 71 -6.97 -0.61 -1.55
N ASP A 72 -7.75 -1.66 -1.74
CA ASP A 72 -8.80 -2.02 -0.78
C ASP A 72 -8.19 -2.64 0.49
N ILE A 73 -9.01 -2.82 1.52
CA ILE A 73 -8.53 -3.28 2.83
C ILE A 73 -7.84 -4.65 2.77
N PRO A 74 -8.39 -5.69 2.08
CA PRO A 74 -7.69 -6.98 1.97
C PRO A 74 -6.32 -6.88 1.31
N ASP A 75 -6.19 -6.07 0.27
CA ASP A 75 -4.92 -5.88 -0.42
C ASP A 75 -3.91 -5.13 0.44
N ARG A 76 -4.37 -4.15 1.24
CA ARG A 76 -3.50 -3.46 2.22
C ARG A 76 -2.93 -4.42 3.26
N ILE A 77 -3.75 -5.34 3.76
CA ILE A 77 -3.31 -6.38 4.70
C ILE A 77 -2.24 -7.26 4.05
N ASP A 78 -2.46 -7.67 2.82
CA ASP A 78 -1.52 -8.52 2.08
C ASP A 78 -0.18 -7.79 1.86
N ILE A 79 -0.23 -6.53 1.46
CA ILE A 79 0.97 -5.70 1.29
C ILE A 79 1.74 -5.57 2.61
N MET A 80 1.04 -5.28 3.70
CA MET A 80 1.66 -5.15 5.02
C MET A 80 2.41 -6.43 5.43
N LYS A 81 1.88 -7.60 5.06
CA LYS A 81 2.48 -8.90 5.44
C LYS A 81 3.62 -9.33 4.51
N ARG A 82 3.53 -9.03 3.23
CA ARG A 82 4.43 -9.59 2.21
C ARG A 82 5.46 -8.61 1.67
N ALA A 83 5.14 -7.33 1.62
CA ALA A 83 6.06 -6.31 1.12
C ALA A 83 7.11 -5.96 2.15
N GLU A 84 8.25 -5.49 1.67
CA GLU A 84 9.34 -5.03 2.52
C GLU A 84 9.07 -3.59 2.99
N LEU A 85 9.11 -3.35 4.29
CA LEU A 85 9.03 -2.00 4.85
C LEU A 85 10.38 -1.32 4.67
N VAL A 86 10.45 -0.33 3.80
CA VAL A 86 11.72 0.36 3.47
C VAL A 86 11.87 1.72 4.13
N TYR A 87 10.78 2.30 4.61
CA TYR A 87 10.80 3.55 5.34
C TYR A 87 9.67 3.62 6.35
N CYS A 88 9.99 4.12 7.53
CA CYS A 88 9.01 4.37 8.58
C CYS A 88 9.46 5.57 9.40
N GLU A 89 8.61 6.60 9.47
CA GLU A 89 8.91 7.83 10.21
C GLU A 89 9.06 7.58 11.70
N SER A 90 8.18 6.75 12.28
CA SER A 90 8.29 6.36 13.70
C SER A 90 7.58 5.03 13.96
N LYS A 91 8.00 4.34 15.04
CA LYS A 91 7.36 3.10 15.47
C LYS A 91 5.90 3.31 15.88
N VAL A 92 5.59 4.49 16.43
CA VAL A 92 4.21 4.84 16.84
C VAL A 92 3.29 4.92 15.62
N ILE A 93 3.73 5.55 14.54
CA ILE A 93 2.96 5.64 13.30
C ILE A 93 2.72 4.25 12.72
N LYS A 94 3.74 3.40 12.72
CA LYS A 94 3.61 2.01 12.27
C LYS A 94 2.56 1.25 13.08
N GLN A 95 2.62 1.35 14.40
CA GLN A 95 1.67 0.69 15.30
C GLN A 95 0.24 1.18 15.07
N ILE A 96 0.04 2.49 14.94
CA ILE A 96 -1.27 3.08 14.68
C ILE A 96 -1.82 2.56 13.36
N PHE A 97 -1.01 2.57 12.31
CA PHE A 97 -1.42 2.08 10.99
C PHE A 97 -1.83 0.61 11.04
N GLU A 98 -1.02 -0.24 11.69
CA GLU A 98 -1.32 -1.67 11.79
C GLU A 98 -2.59 -1.94 12.58
N ILE A 99 -2.81 -1.22 13.70
CA ILE A 99 -4.01 -1.37 14.52
C ILE A 99 -5.24 -0.93 13.74
N GLU A 100 -5.20 0.23 13.11
CA GLU A 100 -6.32 0.76 12.33
C GLU A 100 -6.68 -0.18 11.17
N LEU A 101 -5.68 -0.70 10.47
CA LEU A 101 -5.89 -1.59 9.33
C LEU A 101 -6.48 -2.93 9.78
N ASN A 102 -5.94 -3.52 10.84
CA ASN A 102 -6.45 -4.78 11.38
C ASN A 102 -7.88 -4.64 11.91
N THR A 103 -8.19 -3.51 12.55
CA THR A 103 -9.55 -3.20 13.04
C THR A 103 -10.51 -3.05 11.86
N ALA A 104 -10.13 -2.32 10.83
CA ALA A 104 -10.95 -2.13 9.63
C ALA A 104 -11.20 -3.46 8.90
N TYR A 105 -10.18 -4.31 8.80
CA TYR A 105 -10.31 -5.64 8.21
C TYR A 105 -11.28 -6.52 8.99
N LYS A 106 -11.15 -6.54 10.31
CA LYS A 106 -12.03 -7.31 11.19
C LYS A 106 -13.48 -6.85 11.06
N THR A 107 -13.72 -5.54 11.07
CA THR A 107 -15.05 -4.95 10.89
C THR A 107 -15.65 -5.37 9.55
N MET A 108 -14.87 -5.28 8.48
CA MET A 108 -15.30 -5.68 7.14
C MET A 108 -15.68 -7.16 7.09
N MET A 109 -14.88 -8.03 7.71
CA MET A 109 -15.17 -9.48 7.74
C MET A 109 -16.40 -9.79 8.57
N ASP A 110 -16.62 -9.11 9.69
CA ASP A 110 -17.80 -9.27 10.53
C ASP A 110 -19.07 -8.83 9.79
N GLU A 111 -19.01 -7.71 9.07
CA GLU A 111 -20.13 -7.24 8.23
C GLU A 111 -20.46 -8.22 7.11
N ARG A 112 -19.44 -8.74 6.44
CA ARG A 112 -19.58 -9.74 5.38
C ARG A 112 -20.24 -11.01 5.93
N LYS A 113 -19.82 -11.46 7.10
CA LYS A 113 -20.39 -12.62 7.77
C LYS A 113 -21.87 -12.42 8.08
N ARG A 114 -22.24 -11.26 8.64
CA ARG A 114 -23.64 -10.91 8.93
C ARG A 114 -24.48 -10.88 7.66
N PHE A 115 -23.95 -10.32 6.58
CA PHE A 115 -24.63 -10.28 5.29
C PHE A 115 -24.90 -11.70 4.76
N MET A 116 -23.91 -12.58 4.82
CA MET A 116 -24.06 -13.96 4.36
C MET A 116 -25.05 -14.75 5.20
N GLU A 117 -25.07 -14.55 6.52
CA GLU A 117 -26.05 -15.17 7.42
C GLU A 117 -27.47 -14.74 7.08
N ARG A 118 -27.72 -13.44 6.88
CA ARG A 118 -29.01 -12.90 6.48
C ARG A 118 -29.47 -13.47 5.13
N LYS A 119 -28.56 -13.56 4.17
CA LYS A 119 -28.86 -14.12 2.85
C LYS A 119 -29.22 -15.59 2.94
N SER A 120 -28.54 -16.35 3.77
CA SER A 120 -28.84 -17.76 4.03
C SER A 120 -30.23 -17.94 4.67
N GLU A 121 -30.56 -17.13 5.67
CA GLU A 121 -31.88 -17.14 6.31
C GLU A 121 -33.01 -16.83 5.31
N CYS A 122 -32.81 -15.80 4.48
CA CYS A 122 -33.79 -15.44 3.43
C CYS A 122 -33.97 -16.58 2.42
N ALA A 123 -32.88 -17.20 1.98
CA ALA A 123 -32.94 -18.33 1.06
C ALA A 123 -33.72 -19.51 1.66
N THR A 124 -33.47 -19.83 2.92
CA THR A 124 -34.18 -20.89 3.64
C THR A 124 -35.68 -20.58 3.73
N TYR A 125 -36.02 -19.34 4.00
CA TYR A 125 -37.41 -18.88 4.11
C TYR A 125 -38.17 -19.03 2.80
N TYR A 126 -37.56 -18.73 1.66
CA TYR A 126 -38.21 -18.81 0.35
C TYR A 126 -38.29 -20.22 -0.23
N ILE A 127 -37.47 -21.14 0.22
CA ILE A 127 -37.44 -22.53 -0.24
C ILE A 127 -38.54 -23.39 0.43
N GLN A 128 -39.00 -22.96 1.59
CA GLN A 128 -40.14 -23.62 2.27
C GLN A 128 -41.45 -23.31 1.57
#